data_f71173de33c0c80f2d299325dfdcccb9
#
_entry.id   f71173de33c0c80f2d299325dfdcccb9
#
_cell.length_a   1.000
_cell.length_b   1.000
_cell.length_c   1.000
_cell.angle_alpha   90.00
_cell.angle_beta   90.00
_cell.angle_gamma   90.00
#
_symmetry.space_group_name_H-M   'P 1'
#
loop_
_entity.id
_entity.type
_entity.pdbx_description
1 polymer ?
#
loop_
_entity_poly.entity_id
_entity_poly.type
_entity_poly.pdbx_seq_one_letter_code
_entity_poly.pdbx_strand_id
1 'polypeptide(L)'
;MLLTANIKRPEKRRHERHNCEAVIKWSLFNQTIYFDATLLNFSESGVYFETAHDLKPGTAIFLDMKTVSPHRINFKDYKQPRLISLGEVKWCVNLSGEVQSKFGVGVSYPFPP
;
A
#
# COMPACT_ATOMS: atom_id res chain seq x y z
N MET A 1 -10.56 -5.03 30.93
CA MET A 1 -10.86 -5.15 30.23
C MET A 1 -10.76 -5.33 29.43
N LEU A 2 -10.52 -5.27 29.51
CA LEU A 2 -10.45 -5.37 28.65
C LEU A 2 -10.34 -5.56 27.86
N LEU A 3 -10.13 -5.68 28.00
CA LEU A 3 -10.09 -5.89 27.23
C LEU A 3 -10.13 -6.03 26.34
N THR A 4 -10.01 -6.12 26.37
CA THR A 4 -10.21 -6.38 25.57
C THR A 4 -10.19 -6.34 24.67
N ALA A 5 -9.99 -6.14 24.69
CA ALA A 5 -10.02 -6.09 23.82
C ALA A 5 -9.77 -6.30 22.98
N ASN A 6 -9.55 -6.36 22.96
CA ASN A 6 -9.44 -6.64 22.13
C ASN A 6 -9.33 -7.11 21.28
N ILE A 7 -9.00 -7.05 21.42
CA ILE A 7 -8.76 -7.60 20.84
C ILE A 7 -9.03 -8.17 19.79
N LYS A 8 -9.15 -8.49 19.36
CA LYS A 8 -9.41 -9.04 18.38
C LYS A 8 -9.35 -8.35 17.28
N ARG A 9 -8.74 -7.72 16.99
CA ARG A 9 -8.62 -6.96 16.11
C ARG A 9 -8.27 -7.33 14.80
N PRO A 10 -7.53 -8.23 14.44
CA PRO A 10 -7.19 -8.53 13.06
C PRO A 10 -8.39 -8.88 12.25
N GLU A 11 -9.34 -9.41 12.87
CA GLU A 11 -10.45 -9.75 12.10
C GLU A 11 -11.28 -8.55 11.72
N LYS A 12 -10.85 -7.40 12.10
CA LYS A 12 -11.54 -6.21 11.64
C LYS A 12 -11.28 -5.89 10.20
N ARG A 13 -10.28 -6.51 9.60
CA ARG A 13 -10.03 -6.28 8.19
C ARG A 13 -11.17 -6.84 7.37
N ARG A 14 -11.68 -6.01 6.48
CA ARG A 14 -12.75 -6.44 5.63
C ARG A 14 -12.26 -7.26 4.47
N HIS A 15 -11.02 -7.05 4.05
CA HIS A 15 -10.48 -7.72 2.88
C HIS A 15 -9.16 -8.38 3.22
N GLU A 16 -8.98 -9.54 2.65
CA GLU A 16 -7.78 -10.30 2.85
C GLU A 16 -6.59 -9.62 2.19
N ARG A 17 -5.46 -9.66 2.84
CA ARG A 17 -4.22 -9.11 2.29
C ARG A 17 -3.40 -10.20 1.66
N HIS A 18 -2.76 -9.84 0.55
CA HIS A 18 -1.96 -10.77 -0.22
C HIS A 18 -0.54 -10.26 -0.26
N ASN A 19 0.38 -11.04 0.29
CA ASN A 19 1.77 -10.63 0.36
C ASN A 19 2.43 -10.78 -0.99
N CYS A 20 3.37 -9.89 -1.26
CA CYS A 20 4.13 -9.93 -2.51
C CYS A 20 5.39 -9.10 -2.33
N GLU A 21 6.16 -8.99 -3.40
CA GLU A 21 7.28 -8.07 -3.43
C GLU A 21 7.44 -7.66 -4.89
N ALA A 22 7.08 -6.44 -5.20
CA ALA A 22 7.08 -5.99 -6.58
C ALA A 22 7.39 -4.50 -6.64
N VAL A 23 8.05 -4.10 -7.71
CA VAL A 23 8.31 -2.68 -7.93
C VAL A 23 7.06 -2.03 -8.49
N ILE A 24 6.68 -0.91 -7.89
CA ILE A 24 5.56 -0.11 -8.36
C ILE A 24 6.03 1.33 -8.42
N LYS A 25 5.16 2.19 -8.93
CA LYS A 25 5.43 3.63 -8.97
C LYS A 25 4.26 4.39 -8.41
N TRP A 26 4.56 5.54 -7.82
CA TRP A 26 3.50 6.41 -7.30
C TRP A 26 3.86 7.86 -7.59
N SER A 27 2.86 8.70 -7.64
CA SER A 27 3.05 10.13 -7.78
C SER A 27 2.04 10.85 -6.91
N LEU A 28 2.37 12.08 -6.54
CA LEU A 28 1.39 12.91 -5.87
C LEU A 28 0.28 13.24 -6.87
N PHE A 29 -0.92 13.36 -6.36
CA PHE A 29 -2.05 13.74 -7.19
C PHE A 29 -1.75 15.09 -7.86
N ASN A 30 -2.03 15.17 -9.14
CA ASN A 30 -1.76 16.39 -9.95
C ASN A 30 -0.31 16.62 -10.27
N GLN A 31 0.54 15.63 -10.03
CA GLN A 31 1.94 15.73 -10.42
C GLN A 31 2.25 14.74 -11.51
N THR A 32 3.31 14.99 -12.24
CA THR A 32 3.71 14.09 -13.32
C THR A 32 4.99 13.33 -13.02
N ILE A 33 5.58 13.57 -11.86
CA ILE A 33 6.82 12.90 -11.47
C ILE A 33 6.43 11.67 -10.66
N TYR A 34 6.97 10.52 -11.07
CA TYR A 34 6.70 9.26 -10.39
C TYR A 34 7.92 8.81 -9.61
N PHE A 35 7.67 8.16 -8.49
CA PHE A 35 8.70 7.63 -7.60
C PHE A 35 8.56 6.13 -7.51
N ASP A 36 9.69 5.47 -7.35
CA ASP A 36 9.68 4.01 -7.18
C ASP A 36 9.30 3.63 -5.76
N ALA A 37 8.70 2.46 -5.64
CA ALA A 37 8.37 1.89 -4.36
C ALA A 37 8.34 0.37 -4.49
N THR A 38 8.40 -0.32 -3.36
CA THR A 38 8.28 -1.76 -3.32
C THR A 38 6.97 -2.11 -2.67
N LEU A 39 6.08 -2.70 -3.45
CA LEU A 39 4.79 -3.17 -2.95
C LEU A 39 5.03 -4.43 -2.13
N LEU A 40 4.50 -4.48 -0.92
CA LEU A 40 4.68 -5.63 -0.04
C LEU A 40 3.40 -6.38 0.24
N ASN A 41 2.26 -5.71 0.16
CA ASN A 41 0.99 -6.43 0.18
C ASN A 41 -0.10 -5.56 -0.40
N PHE A 42 -1.18 -6.19 -0.76
CA PHE A 42 -2.33 -5.50 -1.34
C PHE A 42 -3.60 -6.25 -0.97
N SER A 43 -4.70 -5.54 -1.07
CA SER A 43 -6.02 -6.11 -0.89
C SER A 43 -6.98 -5.32 -1.76
N GLU A 44 -8.26 -5.66 -1.67
CA GLU A 44 -9.26 -4.90 -2.41
C GLU A 44 -9.43 -3.49 -1.87
N SER A 45 -9.00 -3.25 -0.63
CA SER A 45 -9.21 -1.93 -0.02
C SER A 45 -7.97 -1.06 -0.04
N GLY A 46 -6.80 -1.58 -0.38
CA GLY A 46 -5.61 -0.74 -0.41
C GLY A 46 -4.34 -1.53 -0.54
N VAL A 47 -3.23 -0.84 -0.28
CA VAL A 47 -1.90 -1.41 -0.44
C VAL A 47 -1.00 -0.96 0.68
N TYR A 48 0.09 -1.71 0.88
CA TYR A 48 1.20 -1.31 1.70
C TYR A 48 2.47 -1.39 0.87
N PHE A 49 3.25 -0.31 0.88
CA PHE A 49 4.51 -0.30 0.15
C PHE A 49 5.57 0.45 0.94
N GLU A 50 6.82 0.29 0.50
CA GLU A 50 7.95 1.01 1.06
C GLU A 50 8.55 1.90 -0.01
N THR A 51 8.94 3.10 0.39
CA THR A 51 9.48 4.10 -0.52
C THR A 51 10.46 4.98 0.23
N ALA A 52 11.18 5.81 -0.49
CA ALA A 52 12.20 6.67 0.10
C ALA A 52 11.65 8.03 0.52
N HIS A 53 10.35 8.23 0.48
CA HIS A 53 9.75 9.54 0.72
C HIS A 53 8.75 9.47 1.86
N ASP A 54 8.77 10.52 2.68
CA ASP A 54 7.83 10.65 3.78
C ASP A 54 6.53 11.22 3.24
N LEU A 55 5.44 10.49 3.44
CA LEU A 55 4.14 10.90 2.95
C LEU A 55 3.21 11.15 4.12
N LYS A 56 2.58 12.30 4.12
CA LYS A 56 1.67 12.63 5.22
C LYS A 56 0.34 11.93 5.06
N PRO A 57 -0.23 11.45 6.16
CA PRO A 57 -1.60 10.91 6.11
C PRO A 57 -2.56 11.93 5.51
N GLY A 58 -3.47 11.45 4.70
CA GLY A 58 -4.41 12.30 3.99
C GLY A 58 -3.97 12.70 2.61
N THR A 59 -2.71 12.42 2.26
CA THR A 59 -2.20 12.77 0.93
C THR A 59 -2.84 11.88 -0.12
N ALA A 60 -3.26 12.50 -1.22
CA ALA A 60 -3.80 11.75 -2.36
C ALA A 60 -2.65 11.44 -3.32
N ILE A 61 -2.56 10.19 -3.73
CA ILE A 61 -1.53 9.76 -4.65
C ILE A 61 -2.12 8.89 -5.74
N PHE A 62 -1.43 8.83 -6.85
CA PHE A 62 -1.70 7.84 -7.89
C PHE A 62 -0.73 6.70 -7.72
N LEU A 63 -1.24 5.50 -7.89
CA LEU A 63 -0.45 4.28 -7.86
C LEU A 63 -0.45 3.68 -9.26
N ASP A 64 0.73 3.34 -9.75
CA ASP A 64 0.87 2.66 -11.03
C ASP A 64 1.47 1.30 -10.75
N MET A 65 0.67 0.28 -10.86
CA MET A 65 1.06 -1.08 -10.55
C MET A 65 1.06 -1.96 -11.80
N LYS A 66 1.19 -1.34 -12.96
CA LYS A 66 1.20 -2.11 -14.21
C LYS A 66 2.42 -3.01 -14.32
N THR A 67 3.48 -2.68 -13.60
CA THR A 67 4.69 -3.48 -13.65
C THR A 67 4.69 -4.66 -12.68
N VAL A 68 3.64 -4.81 -11.90
CA VAL A 68 3.54 -5.95 -11.00
C VAL A 68 3.50 -7.22 -11.84
N SER A 69 4.47 -8.09 -11.60
CA SER A 69 4.62 -9.27 -12.41
C SER A 69 3.70 -10.39 -11.93
N PRO A 70 2.90 -10.98 -12.80
CA PRO A 70 2.08 -12.12 -12.37
C PRO A 70 2.90 -13.32 -11.92
N HIS A 71 4.16 -13.39 -12.33
CA HIS A 71 4.99 -14.51 -11.90
C HIS A 71 5.39 -14.43 -10.44
N ARG A 72 5.38 -13.23 -9.89
CA ARG A 72 5.77 -13.06 -8.51
C ARG A 72 4.60 -13.09 -7.55
N ILE A 73 3.40 -12.97 -8.08
CA ILE A 73 2.19 -12.92 -7.28
C ILE A 73 1.25 -13.97 -7.82
N ASN A 74 0.77 -14.81 -6.94
CA ASN A 74 -0.16 -15.85 -7.34
C ASN A 74 -1.57 -15.28 -7.29
N PHE A 75 -2.16 -15.06 -8.46
CA PHE A 75 -3.51 -14.54 -8.56
C PHE A 75 -4.55 -15.63 -8.69
N LYS A 76 -4.15 -16.86 -8.52
CA LYS A 76 -5.02 -17.97 -8.78
C LYS A 76 -6.31 -17.91 -7.98
N ASP A 77 -6.21 -17.59 -6.73
CA ASP A 77 -7.34 -17.67 -5.82
C ASP A 77 -7.86 -16.31 -5.39
N TYR A 78 -7.41 -15.23 -5.99
CA TYR A 78 -7.87 -13.91 -5.58
C TYR A 78 -7.63 -12.90 -6.68
N LYS A 79 -8.21 -11.73 -6.47
CA LYS A 79 -8.19 -10.68 -7.48
C LYS A 79 -6.81 -10.07 -7.63
N GLN A 80 -6.53 -9.62 -8.82
CA GLN A 80 -5.30 -8.89 -9.09
C GLN A 80 -5.36 -7.51 -8.45
N PRO A 81 -4.19 -6.91 -8.16
CA PRO A 81 -4.19 -5.53 -7.71
C PRO A 81 -4.67 -4.61 -8.83
N ARG A 82 -5.16 -3.46 -8.44
CA ARG A 82 -5.56 -2.46 -9.42
C ARG A 82 -4.33 -1.96 -10.16
N LEU A 83 -4.44 -1.81 -11.46
CA LEU A 83 -3.28 -1.42 -12.26
C LEU A 83 -2.95 0.05 -12.10
N ILE A 84 -3.94 0.91 -12.15
CA ILE A 84 -3.78 2.33 -11.92
C ILE A 84 -4.90 2.75 -10.99
N SER A 85 -4.54 3.49 -9.97
CA SER A 85 -5.53 3.78 -8.95
C SER A 85 -5.18 5.04 -8.19
N LEU A 86 -6.21 5.73 -7.75
CA LEU A 86 -6.07 6.82 -6.80
C LEU A 86 -6.08 6.22 -5.41
N GLY A 87 -5.22 6.70 -4.54
CA GLY A 87 -5.19 6.23 -3.18
C GLY A 87 -5.02 7.38 -2.20
N GLU A 88 -5.38 7.12 -0.97
CA GLU A 88 -5.18 8.08 0.11
C GLU A 88 -4.25 7.47 1.14
N VAL A 89 -3.17 8.17 1.47
CA VAL A 89 -2.23 7.72 2.49
C VAL A 89 -2.94 7.74 3.84
N LYS A 90 -2.97 6.61 4.50
CA LYS A 90 -3.58 6.50 5.82
C LYS A 90 -2.56 6.59 6.93
N TRP A 91 -1.37 6.07 6.70
CA TRP A 91 -0.31 6.17 7.68
C TRP A 91 1.03 6.01 6.96
N CYS A 92 2.07 6.51 7.65
CA CYS A 92 3.42 6.46 7.11
C CYS A 92 4.37 6.37 8.31
N VAL A 93 5.28 5.39 8.29
CA VAL A 93 6.22 5.21 9.37
C VAL A 93 7.64 5.20 8.82
N ASN A 94 8.54 5.78 9.59
CA ASN A 94 9.94 5.81 9.24
C ASN A 94 10.59 4.50 9.66
N LEU A 95 11.13 3.78 8.70
CA LEU A 95 11.73 2.48 8.95
C LEU A 95 13.25 2.52 8.97
N SER A 96 13.84 3.62 8.53
CA SER A 96 15.26 3.61 8.25
C SER A 96 16.15 3.80 9.45
N GLY A 97 15.70 4.47 10.42
CA GLY A 97 16.61 4.79 11.51
C GLY A 97 17.47 5.96 11.14
N GLU A 98 18.56 5.79 10.37
CA GLU A 98 19.47 6.87 10.26
C GLU A 98 20.01 7.19 8.93
N VAL A 99 20.45 6.23 8.19
CA VAL A 99 21.29 6.56 7.06
C VAL A 99 20.53 6.82 5.81
N GLN A 100 19.65 5.92 5.46
CA GLN A 100 18.87 6.04 4.25
C GLN A 100 17.42 6.19 4.60
N SER A 101 16.74 7.01 3.82
CA SER A 101 15.31 7.19 4.01
C SER A 101 14.56 5.96 3.55
N LYS A 102 13.72 5.44 4.41
CA LYS A 102 12.87 4.32 4.06
C LYS A 102 11.61 4.41 4.89
N PHE A 103 10.49 4.47 4.21
CA PHE A 103 9.21 4.69 4.86
C PHE A 103 8.22 3.61 4.43
N GLY A 104 7.48 3.10 5.40
CA GLY A 104 6.38 2.19 5.12
C GLY A 104 5.10 2.99 5.04
N VAL A 105 4.33 2.78 3.99
CA VAL A 105 3.17 3.61 3.69
C VAL A 105 1.95 2.73 3.48
N GLY A 106 0.93 2.97 4.28
CA GLY A 106 -0.35 2.31 4.12
C GLY A 106 -1.31 3.22 3.39
N VAL A 107 -1.93 2.71 2.34
CA VAL A 107 -2.78 3.48 1.45
C VAL A 107 -4.10 2.77 1.29
N SER A 108 -5.19 3.53 1.35
CA SER A 108 -6.49 2.95 1.08
C SER A 108 -7.06 3.55 -0.20
N TYR A 109 -7.85 2.75 -0.88
CA TYR A 109 -8.57 3.22 -2.05
C TYR A 109 -9.82 3.96 -1.59
N PRO A 110 -10.05 5.17 -2.10
CA PRO A 110 -11.22 5.92 -1.67
C PRO A 110 -12.53 5.37 -2.20
N PHE A 111 -12.46 4.57 -3.26
CA PHE A 111 -13.65 4.02 -3.87
C PHE A 111 -13.60 2.51 -3.83
N PRO A 112 -14.76 1.84 -3.68
CA PRO A 112 -14.77 0.38 -3.69
C PRO A 112 -14.30 -0.15 -5.05
N PRO A 113 -13.88 -1.41 -5.06
CA PRO A 113 -13.43 -2.01 -6.31
C PRO A 113 -14.53 -2.16 -7.32
#